data_70cc541a426ff607884588516ef15cc4
#
_entry.id   70cc541a426ff607884588516ef15cc4
#
_cell.length_a   1.000
_cell.length_b   1.000
_cell.length_c   1.000
_cell.angle_alpha   90.00
_cell.angle_beta   90.00
_cell.angle_gamma   90.00
#
_symmetry.space_group_name_H-M   'P 1'
#
loop_
_entity.id
_entity.type
_entity.pdbx_description
1 polymer ?
#
loop_
_entity_poly.entity_id
_entity_poly.type
_entity_poly.pdbx_seq_one_letter_code
_entity_poly.pdbx_strand_id
1 'polypeptide(L)'
;MQMNNSQEKLISVRNLNFKYNKEIILSDINFDIIKGENVAILGRNGGGKSTLIKVMLGFLKKNSGSVEFFINKNKIGYLPQIREFDASFPINIFDLVISGLASRKNLFRRFNKEEKEKTEILLKEFGIDNLKNKLISEVSGGQLQRALIARALISSPDIIFLDEPESFLDQKFEYQLFEKIKHLSDSTLVIISHEMEKIYNYIDTIFIVENNIKIFRNKEEYYSKHTHK
;
A
#
# COMPACT_ATOMS: atom_id res chain seq x y z
N MET A 1 -30.62 -2.21 -23.85
CA MET A 1 -30.35 -2.66 -22.49
C MET A 1 -29.04 -2.00 -22.06
N GLN A 2 -29.12 -0.88 -21.36
CA GLN A 2 -27.92 -0.27 -20.74
C GLN A 2 -27.57 -1.13 -19.52
N MET A 3 -26.47 -1.87 -19.62
CA MET A 3 -25.86 -2.47 -18.44
C MET A 3 -25.35 -1.32 -17.55
N ASN A 4 -26.05 -1.06 -16.44
CA ASN A 4 -25.52 -0.28 -15.34
C ASN A 4 -24.33 -1.06 -14.78
N ASN A 5 -23.13 -0.78 -15.29
CA ASN A 5 -21.88 -1.21 -14.69
C ASN A 5 -21.69 -0.37 -13.42
N SER A 6 -22.38 -0.73 -12.34
CA SER A 6 -22.07 -0.18 -11.01
C SER A 6 -20.68 -0.73 -10.63
N GLN A 7 -19.64 0.06 -10.90
CA GLN A 7 -18.29 -0.29 -10.52
C GLN A 7 -18.24 -0.61 -9.01
N GLU A 8 -17.75 -1.79 -8.66
CA GLU A 8 -17.65 -2.28 -7.28
C GLU A 8 -16.71 -1.38 -6.49
N LYS A 9 -17.25 -0.68 -5.47
CA LYS A 9 -16.44 0.14 -4.57
C LYS A 9 -15.74 -0.73 -3.55
N LEU A 10 -14.47 -0.47 -3.31
CA LEU A 10 -13.70 -1.08 -2.23
C LEU A 10 -13.64 -0.18 -1.00
N ILE A 11 -13.48 1.13 -1.20
CA ILE A 11 -13.36 2.12 -0.12
C ILE A 11 -14.08 3.40 -0.52
N SER A 12 -14.77 4.02 0.44
CA SER A 12 -15.38 5.34 0.30
C SER A 12 -14.87 6.27 1.40
N VAL A 13 -14.40 7.45 1.03
CA VAL A 13 -13.93 8.49 1.94
C VAL A 13 -14.79 9.73 1.76
N ARG A 14 -15.33 10.28 2.86
CA ARG A 14 -16.22 11.45 2.83
C ARG A 14 -15.86 12.45 3.92
N ASN A 15 -15.66 13.72 3.52
CA ASN A 15 -15.37 14.87 4.36
C ASN A 15 -14.27 14.60 5.40
N LEU A 16 -13.24 13.81 4.98
CA LEU A 16 -12.18 13.39 5.89
C LEU A 16 -11.26 14.57 6.21
N ASN A 17 -11.09 14.82 7.51
CA ASN A 17 -10.19 15.85 8.01
C ASN A 17 -9.21 15.25 9.02
N PHE A 18 -7.96 15.69 8.94
CA PHE A 18 -6.92 15.30 9.88
C PHE A 18 -5.95 16.45 10.18
N LYS A 19 -5.58 16.57 11.45
CA LYS A 19 -4.62 17.57 11.96
C LYS A 19 -3.61 16.90 12.87
N TYR A 20 -2.35 17.32 12.77
CA TYR A 20 -1.37 17.12 13.82
C TYR A 20 -1.38 18.36 14.70
N ASN A 21 -1.79 18.21 15.97
CA ASN A 21 -2.00 19.35 16.90
C ASN A 21 -2.90 20.43 16.25
N LYS A 22 -2.32 21.58 15.85
CA LYS A 22 -3.02 22.70 15.21
C LYS A 22 -2.84 22.75 13.69
N GLU A 23 -1.91 21.98 13.15
CA GLU A 23 -1.59 21.98 11.71
C GLU A 23 -2.54 21.08 10.94
N ILE A 24 -3.24 21.64 9.95
CA ILE A 24 -4.15 20.91 9.07
C ILE A 24 -3.31 20.17 8.02
N ILE A 25 -3.40 18.85 8.02
CA ILE A 25 -2.72 17.99 7.05
C ILE A 25 -3.67 17.53 5.95
N LEU A 26 -4.91 17.18 6.31
CA LEU A 26 -5.95 16.78 5.36
C LEU A 26 -7.21 17.60 5.63
N SER A 27 -7.80 18.17 4.59
CA SER A 27 -8.99 19.00 4.66
C SER A 27 -9.99 18.61 3.60
N ASP A 28 -11.19 18.22 4.03
CA ASP A 28 -12.34 17.88 3.20
C ASP A 28 -12.02 16.87 2.08
N ILE A 29 -11.36 15.77 2.43
CA ILE A 29 -10.97 14.72 1.48
C ILE A 29 -12.19 13.86 1.13
N ASN A 30 -12.47 13.77 -0.17
CA ASN A 30 -13.61 13.04 -0.71
C ASN A 30 -13.20 12.23 -1.94
N PHE A 31 -13.31 10.89 -1.90
CA PHE A 31 -13.10 10.00 -3.06
C PHE A 31 -13.64 8.59 -2.82
N ASP A 32 -13.70 7.82 -3.89
CA ASP A 32 -13.95 6.38 -3.87
C ASP A 32 -12.77 5.67 -4.53
N ILE A 33 -12.39 4.50 -4.01
CA ILE A 33 -11.49 3.54 -4.66
C ILE A 33 -12.36 2.41 -5.21
N ILE A 34 -12.22 2.17 -6.50
CA ILE A 34 -12.99 1.21 -7.27
C ILE A 34 -12.14 -0.04 -7.50
N LYS A 35 -12.77 -1.21 -7.47
CA LYS A 35 -12.09 -2.48 -7.75
C LYS A 35 -11.50 -2.49 -9.16
N GLY A 36 -10.23 -2.87 -9.26
CA GLY A 36 -9.48 -2.94 -10.51
C GLY A 36 -9.01 -1.58 -11.05
N GLU A 37 -9.36 -0.44 -10.40
CA GLU A 37 -8.85 0.89 -10.74
C GLU A 37 -7.60 1.19 -9.90
N ASN A 38 -6.42 1.06 -10.50
CA ASN A 38 -5.16 1.32 -9.83
C ASN A 38 -4.91 2.82 -9.68
N VAL A 39 -4.53 3.23 -8.47
CA VAL A 39 -4.41 4.64 -8.07
C VAL A 39 -2.98 4.99 -7.71
N ALA A 40 -2.43 6.03 -8.34
CA ALA A 40 -1.23 6.70 -7.86
C ALA A 40 -1.58 7.87 -6.95
N ILE A 41 -0.96 7.97 -5.79
CA ILE A 41 -1.04 9.12 -4.89
C ILE A 41 0.24 9.94 -5.04
N LEU A 42 0.12 11.14 -5.56
CA LEU A 42 1.21 12.08 -5.81
C LEU A 42 1.04 13.34 -4.96
N GLY A 43 2.04 14.20 -4.97
CA GLY A 43 2.04 15.48 -4.25
C GLY A 43 3.39 15.75 -3.59
N ARG A 44 3.54 16.96 -3.04
CA ARG A 44 4.80 17.41 -2.40
C ARG A 44 5.14 16.54 -1.17
N ASN A 45 6.44 16.51 -0.82
CA ASN A 45 6.87 15.95 0.46
C ASN A 45 6.20 16.74 1.60
N GLY A 46 5.67 16.02 2.59
CA GLY A 46 4.86 16.63 3.65
C GLY A 46 3.41 16.96 3.28
N GLY A 47 2.98 16.75 2.01
CA GLY A 47 1.62 17.07 1.53
C GLY A 47 0.50 16.18 2.09
N GLY A 48 0.81 15.20 2.94
CA GLY A 48 -0.21 14.37 3.61
C GLY A 48 -0.46 12.99 2.97
N LYS A 49 0.32 12.57 1.97
CA LYS A 49 0.14 11.29 1.24
C LYS A 49 0.13 10.07 2.17
N SER A 50 1.22 9.81 2.89
CA SER A 50 1.32 8.70 3.85
C SER A 50 0.35 8.87 5.02
N THR A 51 0.10 10.12 5.45
CA THR A 51 -0.91 10.44 6.47
C THR A 51 -2.31 10.02 6.01
N LEU A 52 -2.67 10.27 4.74
CA LEU A 52 -3.95 9.85 4.18
C LEU A 52 -4.13 8.33 4.28
N ILE A 53 -3.15 7.54 3.83
CA ILE A 53 -3.19 6.08 3.95
C ILE A 53 -3.32 5.65 5.41
N LYS A 54 -2.52 6.22 6.33
CA LYS A 54 -2.55 5.88 7.76
C LYS A 54 -3.88 6.19 8.42
N VAL A 55 -4.49 7.32 8.09
CA VAL A 55 -5.82 7.69 8.59
C VAL A 55 -6.89 6.74 8.03
N MET A 56 -6.84 6.43 6.74
CA MET A 56 -7.75 5.47 6.12
C MET A 56 -7.67 4.09 6.77
N LEU A 57 -6.46 3.58 6.98
CA LEU A 57 -6.23 2.27 7.59
C LEU A 57 -6.46 2.25 9.12
N GLY A 58 -6.70 3.42 9.73
CA GLY A 58 -6.98 3.57 11.16
C GLY A 58 -5.75 3.47 12.05
N PHE A 59 -4.55 3.70 11.51
CA PHE A 59 -3.31 3.87 12.29
C PHE A 59 -3.28 5.25 12.97
N LEU A 60 -3.93 6.24 12.34
CA LEU A 60 -4.13 7.58 12.90
C LEU A 60 -5.63 7.85 13.05
N LYS A 61 -6.01 8.46 14.18
CA LYS A 61 -7.41 8.81 14.48
C LYS A 61 -7.78 10.09 13.74
N LYS A 62 -8.73 9.98 12.79
CA LYS A 62 -9.28 11.15 12.08
C LYS A 62 -9.96 12.13 13.02
N ASN A 63 -9.96 13.43 12.66
CA ASN A 63 -10.69 14.46 13.40
C ASN A 63 -12.18 14.45 13.05
N SER A 64 -12.52 14.32 11.75
CA SER A 64 -13.90 14.23 11.28
C SER A 64 -13.99 13.48 9.95
N GLY A 65 -15.20 13.30 9.44
CA GLY A 65 -15.50 12.58 8.21
C GLY A 65 -15.63 11.07 8.42
N SER A 66 -15.71 10.31 7.32
CA SER A 66 -15.86 8.87 7.34
C SER A 66 -14.92 8.17 6.35
N VAL A 67 -14.53 6.94 6.71
CA VAL A 67 -13.85 5.98 5.83
C VAL A 67 -14.62 4.68 5.96
N GLU A 68 -15.23 4.24 4.88
CA GLU A 68 -16.02 3.02 4.79
C GLU A 68 -15.32 2.02 3.89
N PHE A 69 -15.19 0.78 4.37
CA PHE A 69 -14.63 -0.33 3.63
C PHE A 69 -15.75 -1.30 3.26
N PHE A 70 -15.87 -1.61 1.98
CA PHE A 70 -16.82 -2.58 1.43
C PHE A 70 -16.19 -3.97 1.26
N ILE A 71 -14.96 -4.14 1.73
CA ILE A 71 -14.18 -5.37 1.71
C ILE A 71 -13.81 -5.82 3.11
N ASN A 72 -13.42 -7.09 3.24
CA ASN A 72 -12.87 -7.60 4.49
C ASN A 72 -11.50 -6.96 4.77
N LYS A 73 -11.35 -6.33 5.93
CA LYS A 73 -10.08 -5.67 6.31
C LYS A 73 -8.87 -6.61 6.38
N ASN A 74 -9.09 -7.92 6.52
CA ASN A 74 -8.02 -8.91 6.45
C ASN A 74 -7.50 -9.12 5.01
N LYS A 75 -8.19 -8.57 4.02
CA LYS A 75 -7.84 -8.56 2.61
C LYS A 75 -7.21 -7.23 2.16
N ILE A 76 -6.64 -6.49 3.10
CA ILE A 76 -5.89 -5.25 2.84
C ILE A 76 -4.42 -5.54 3.06
N GLY A 77 -3.61 -5.37 2.01
CA GLY A 77 -2.16 -5.35 2.09
C GLY A 77 -1.65 -3.93 2.36
N TYR A 78 -0.66 -3.78 3.23
CA TYR A 78 -0.03 -2.48 3.48
C TYR A 78 1.48 -2.61 3.63
N LEU A 79 2.20 -1.89 2.77
CA LEU A 79 3.62 -1.62 2.86
C LEU A 79 3.81 -0.20 3.37
N PRO A 80 4.28 0.02 4.62
CA PRO A 80 4.64 1.33 5.11
C PRO A 80 5.99 1.78 4.51
N GLN A 81 6.26 3.08 4.55
CA GLN A 81 7.58 3.60 4.24
C GLN A 81 8.62 2.98 5.19
N ILE A 82 9.72 2.44 4.64
CA ILE A 82 10.72 1.67 5.41
C ILE A 82 11.34 2.48 6.55
N ARG A 83 11.49 3.81 6.39
CA ARG A 83 12.04 4.70 7.42
C ARG A 83 11.20 4.77 8.69
N GLU A 84 9.94 4.37 8.61
CA GLU A 84 9.01 4.35 9.74
C GLU A 84 9.02 3.00 10.48
N PHE A 85 9.74 2.02 9.93
CA PHE A 85 9.82 0.69 10.51
C PHE A 85 10.95 0.63 11.53
N ASP A 86 10.60 0.31 12.78
CA ASP A 86 11.59 0.15 13.85
C ASP A 86 12.36 -1.17 13.67
N ALA A 87 13.53 -1.06 13.06
CA ALA A 87 14.41 -2.21 12.82
C ALA A 87 15.02 -2.79 14.10
N SER A 88 14.90 -2.13 15.26
CA SER A 88 15.37 -2.66 16.54
C SER A 88 14.42 -3.70 17.16
N PHE A 89 13.20 -3.83 16.63
CA PHE A 89 12.22 -4.80 17.12
C PHE A 89 12.73 -6.24 16.91
N PRO A 90 12.79 -7.10 17.96
CA PRO A 90 13.42 -8.42 17.89
C PRO A 90 12.52 -9.46 17.19
N ILE A 91 12.28 -9.29 15.89
CA ILE A 91 11.52 -10.21 15.05
C ILE A 91 12.40 -10.73 13.92
N ASN A 92 12.31 -12.00 13.57
CA ASN A 92 12.98 -12.55 12.40
C ASN A 92 12.17 -12.33 11.10
N ILE A 93 12.80 -12.54 9.96
CA ILE A 93 12.19 -12.35 8.64
C ILE A 93 10.96 -13.25 8.42
N PHE A 94 11.00 -14.50 8.86
CA PHE A 94 9.86 -15.41 8.74
C PHE A 94 8.65 -14.91 9.52
N ASP A 95 8.86 -14.55 10.79
CA ASP A 95 7.80 -14.07 11.66
C ASP A 95 7.26 -12.70 11.19
N LEU A 96 8.12 -11.86 10.65
CA LEU A 96 7.70 -10.61 10.01
C LEU A 96 6.73 -10.88 8.86
N VAL A 97 7.09 -11.78 7.93
CA VAL A 97 6.27 -12.04 6.73
C VAL A 97 4.96 -12.73 7.12
N ILE A 98 4.99 -13.78 7.96
CA ILE A 98 3.78 -14.50 8.36
C ILE A 98 2.82 -13.62 9.18
N SER A 99 3.33 -12.58 9.85
CA SER A 99 2.50 -11.60 10.59
C SER A 99 1.48 -10.90 9.69
N GLY A 100 1.69 -10.86 8.37
CA GLY A 100 0.72 -10.34 7.40
C GLY A 100 -0.60 -11.13 7.35
N LEU A 101 -0.62 -12.35 7.87
CA LEU A 101 -1.83 -13.17 8.04
C LEU A 101 -2.52 -12.95 9.40
N ALA A 102 -1.89 -12.19 10.31
CA ALA A 102 -2.46 -11.94 11.63
C ALA A 102 -3.66 -10.98 11.53
N SER A 103 -4.81 -11.44 12.02
CA SER A 103 -5.99 -10.59 12.19
C SER A 103 -5.97 -9.94 13.57
N ARG A 104 -6.43 -8.69 13.67
CA ARG A 104 -6.56 -7.97 14.97
C ARG A 104 -7.42 -8.74 15.99
N LYS A 105 -8.29 -9.63 15.54
CA LYS A 105 -9.16 -10.44 16.41
C LYS A 105 -8.50 -11.70 16.96
N ASN A 106 -7.34 -12.12 16.39
CA ASN A 106 -6.71 -13.40 16.70
C ASN A 106 -5.20 -13.28 16.92
N LEU A 107 -4.76 -12.32 17.71
CA LEU A 107 -3.34 -12.03 17.99
C LEU A 107 -2.59 -13.22 18.64
N PHE A 108 -3.31 -14.12 19.32
CA PHE A 108 -2.74 -15.31 20.00
C PHE A 108 -2.93 -16.61 19.21
N ARG A 109 -3.42 -16.52 17.96
CA ARG A 109 -3.61 -17.69 17.11
C ARG A 109 -2.27 -18.24 16.65
N ARG A 110 -2.09 -19.56 16.76
CA ARG A 110 -0.95 -20.23 16.13
C ARG A 110 -1.20 -20.35 14.62
N PHE A 111 -0.17 -20.04 13.83
CA PHE A 111 -0.21 -20.26 12.39
C PHE A 111 -0.19 -21.77 12.07
N ASN A 112 -1.05 -22.21 11.17
CA ASN A 112 -1.15 -23.60 10.76
C ASN A 112 -0.03 -23.96 9.75
N LYS A 113 0.01 -25.25 9.33
CA LYS A 113 1.03 -25.76 8.40
C LYS A 113 0.97 -25.06 7.04
N GLU A 114 -0.22 -24.90 6.49
CA GLU A 114 -0.45 -24.26 5.19
C GLU A 114 0.04 -22.81 5.18
N GLU A 115 -0.24 -22.04 6.23
CA GLU A 115 0.22 -20.66 6.37
C GLU A 115 1.75 -20.55 6.44
N LYS A 116 2.38 -21.50 7.10
CA LYS A 116 3.86 -21.58 7.14
C LYS A 116 4.44 -21.94 5.80
N GLU A 117 3.87 -22.94 5.10
CA GLU A 117 4.29 -23.32 3.75
C GLU A 117 4.11 -22.15 2.75
N LYS A 118 2.98 -21.44 2.81
CA LYS A 118 2.76 -20.22 2.01
C LYS A 118 3.83 -19.18 2.29
N THR A 119 4.23 -19.01 3.54
CA THR A 119 5.31 -18.08 3.93
C THR A 119 6.64 -18.49 3.33
N GLU A 120 7.02 -19.78 3.41
CA GLU A 120 8.27 -20.30 2.81
C GLU A 120 8.30 -20.09 1.29
N ILE A 121 7.19 -20.36 0.60
CA ILE A 121 7.08 -20.13 -0.85
C ILE A 121 7.32 -18.65 -1.16
N LEU A 122 6.66 -17.76 -0.43
CA LEU A 122 6.77 -16.33 -0.68
C LEU A 122 8.17 -15.79 -0.38
N LEU A 123 8.82 -16.25 0.69
CA LEU A 123 10.21 -15.91 0.99
C LEU A 123 11.16 -16.31 -0.16
N LYS A 124 10.95 -17.50 -0.74
CA LYS A 124 11.71 -17.98 -1.90
C LYS A 124 11.45 -17.12 -3.14
N GLU A 125 10.20 -16.77 -3.41
CA GLU A 125 9.83 -15.90 -4.53
C GLU A 125 10.46 -14.51 -4.45
N PHE A 126 10.66 -14.01 -3.21
CA PHE A 126 11.31 -12.71 -2.96
C PHE A 126 12.83 -12.82 -2.78
N GLY A 127 13.42 -14.04 -2.90
CA GLY A 127 14.85 -14.28 -2.81
C GLY A 127 15.44 -13.95 -1.43
N ILE A 128 14.68 -14.21 -0.36
CA ILE A 128 15.05 -13.96 1.03
C ILE A 128 14.84 -15.18 1.95
N ASP A 129 14.65 -16.36 1.37
CA ASP A 129 14.43 -17.62 2.11
C ASP A 129 15.64 -18.02 2.97
N ASN A 130 16.84 -17.72 2.52
CA ASN A 130 18.09 -17.93 3.26
C ASN A 130 18.23 -16.99 4.47
N LEU A 131 17.39 -15.95 4.57
CA LEU A 131 17.40 -14.96 5.65
C LEU A 131 16.29 -15.18 6.68
N LYS A 132 15.46 -16.21 6.51
CA LYS A 132 14.23 -16.42 7.29
C LYS A 132 14.40 -16.39 8.81
N ASN A 133 15.54 -16.88 9.31
CA ASN A 133 15.86 -16.92 10.74
C ASN A 133 16.65 -15.71 11.24
N LYS A 134 17.08 -14.78 10.36
CA LYS A 134 17.77 -13.56 10.75
C LYS A 134 16.79 -12.55 11.31
N LEU A 135 17.25 -11.78 12.30
CA LEU A 135 16.50 -10.63 12.78
C LEU A 135 16.44 -9.53 11.72
N ILE A 136 15.40 -8.72 11.77
CA ILE A 136 15.27 -7.58 10.84
C ILE A 136 16.40 -6.57 10.97
N SER A 137 17.06 -6.47 12.13
CA SER A 137 18.25 -5.66 12.37
C SER A 137 19.53 -6.20 11.71
N GLU A 138 19.52 -7.47 11.25
CA GLU A 138 20.70 -8.15 10.68
C GLU A 138 20.67 -8.19 9.15
N VAL A 139 19.65 -7.59 8.53
CA VAL A 139 19.48 -7.60 7.07
C VAL A 139 19.65 -6.21 6.48
N SER A 140 20.00 -6.13 5.19
CA SER A 140 20.07 -4.84 4.50
C SER A 140 18.70 -4.19 4.30
N GLY A 141 18.66 -2.88 4.06
CA GLY A 141 17.42 -2.15 3.78
C GLY A 141 16.63 -2.76 2.61
N GLY A 142 17.31 -3.15 1.52
CA GLY A 142 16.66 -3.80 0.38
C GLY A 142 16.10 -5.20 0.73
N GLN A 143 16.79 -5.97 1.57
CA GLN A 143 16.28 -7.27 2.06
C GLN A 143 15.07 -7.10 2.97
N LEU A 144 15.10 -6.10 3.86
CA LEU A 144 13.96 -5.76 4.71
C LEU A 144 12.77 -5.27 3.86
N GLN A 145 13.02 -4.44 2.85
CA GLN A 145 11.98 -3.98 1.93
C GLN A 145 11.28 -5.15 1.23
N ARG A 146 12.05 -6.14 0.73
CA ARG A 146 11.51 -7.36 0.13
C ARG A 146 10.62 -8.15 1.12
N ALA A 147 11.05 -8.25 2.37
CA ALA A 147 10.26 -8.93 3.42
C ALA A 147 8.97 -8.17 3.76
N LEU A 148 9.00 -6.83 3.81
CA LEU A 148 7.82 -6.00 4.05
C LEU A 148 6.81 -6.08 2.89
N ILE A 149 7.29 -6.15 1.64
CA ILE A 149 6.43 -6.38 0.47
C ILE A 149 5.80 -7.77 0.54
N ALA A 150 6.59 -8.82 0.81
CA ALA A 150 6.08 -10.17 0.99
C ALA A 150 5.01 -10.23 2.09
N ARG A 151 5.23 -9.53 3.22
CA ARG A 151 4.25 -9.38 4.30
C ARG A 151 2.95 -8.73 3.83
N ALA A 152 3.02 -7.71 2.98
CA ALA A 152 1.82 -7.04 2.45
C ALA A 152 1.01 -7.94 1.52
N LEU A 153 1.67 -8.87 0.81
CA LEU A 153 1.06 -9.74 -0.20
C LEU A 153 0.58 -11.09 0.33
N ILE A 154 1.07 -11.55 1.49
CA ILE A 154 0.83 -12.92 1.98
C ILE A 154 -0.65 -13.26 2.19
N SER A 155 -1.51 -12.27 2.50
CA SER A 155 -2.94 -12.46 2.69
C SER A 155 -3.72 -12.62 1.38
N SER A 156 -3.07 -12.52 0.20
CA SER A 156 -3.72 -12.40 -1.11
C SER A 156 -4.79 -11.30 -1.06
N PRO A 157 -4.37 -10.04 -0.90
CA PRO A 157 -5.25 -8.93 -0.61
C PRO A 157 -6.11 -8.52 -1.81
N ASP A 158 -7.32 -7.98 -1.57
CA ASP A 158 -8.19 -7.39 -2.59
C ASP A 158 -7.74 -5.97 -2.94
N ILE A 159 -7.06 -5.29 -1.99
CA ILE A 159 -6.44 -3.98 -2.20
C ILE A 159 -5.08 -3.92 -1.50
N ILE A 160 -4.11 -3.30 -2.18
CA ILE A 160 -2.74 -3.16 -1.69
C ILE A 160 -2.36 -1.69 -1.66
N PHE A 161 -1.95 -1.20 -0.49
CA PHE A 161 -1.36 0.12 -0.32
C PHE A 161 0.15 -0.01 -0.25
N LEU A 162 0.86 0.68 -1.14
CA LEU A 162 2.32 0.72 -1.19
C LEU A 162 2.80 2.16 -0.99
N ASP A 163 3.57 2.40 0.06
CA ASP A 163 4.15 3.71 0.37
C ASP A 163 5.64 3.70 0.00
N GLU A 164 5.99 4.28 -1.16
CA GLU A 164 7.33 4.33 -1.75
C GLU A 164 7.99 2.94 -1.85
N PRO A 165 7.36 1.96 -2.53
CA PRO A 165 7.85 0.58 -2.57
C PRO A 165 9.21 0.43 -3.23
N GLU A 166 9.58 1.35 -4.12
CA GLU A 166 10.87 1.40 -4.84
C GLU A 166 12.06 1.74 -3.94
N SER A 167 11.82 2.32 -2.77
CA SER A 167 12.88 2.71 -1.84
C SER A 167 13.76 1.51 -1.45
N PHE A 168 15.09 1.69 -1.54
CA PHE A 168 16.10 0.66 -1.21
C PHE A 168 16.12 -0.59 -2.11
N LEU A 169 15.31 -0.67 -3.16
CA LEU A 169 15.37 -1.76 -4.12
C LEU A 169 16.39 -1.46 -5.24
N ASP A 170 17.05 -2.52 -5.72
CA ASP A 170 17.79 -2.43 -6.98
C ASP A 170 16.82 -2.44 -8.17
N GLN A 171 17.24 -1.88 -9.31
CA GLN A 171 16.40 -1.76 -10.51
C GLN A 171 15.82 -3.09 -11.00
N LYS A 172 16.58 -4.17 -10.87
CA LYS A 172 16.12 -5.50 -11.29
C LYS A 172 14.97 -6.00 -10.43
N PHE A 173 15.09 -5.85 -9.11
CA PHE A 173 14.04 -6.29 -8.20
C PHE A 173 12.82 -5.38 -8.26
N GLU A 174 13.03 -4.07 -8.43
CA GLU A 174 11.96 -3.11 -8.64
C GLU A 174 11.10 -3.49 -9.86
N TYR A 175 11.73 -3.78 -11.01
CA TYR A 175 11.03 -4.27 -12.20
C TYR A 175 10.24 -5.55 -11.90
N GLN A 176 10.86 -6.53 -11.23
CA GLN A 176 10.19 -7.77 -10.84
C GLN A 176 9.00 -7.54 -9.91
N LEU A 177 9.10 -6.57 -9.01
CA LEU A 177 8.00 -6.19 -8.12
C LEU A 177 6.80 -5.68 -8.91
N PHE A 178 7.00 -4.72 -9.82
CA PHE A 178 5.91 -4.16 -10.62
C PHE A 178 5.29 -5.20 -11.55
N GLU A 179 6.09 -6.08 -12.16
CA GLU A 179 5.55 -7.20 -12.93
C GLU A 179 4.72 -8.16 -12.05
N LYS A 180 5.17 -8.49 -10.83
CA LYS A 180 4.37 -9.29 -9.89
C LYS A 180 3.04 -8.61 -9.54
N ILE A 181 3.06 -7.31 -9.25
CA ILE A 181 1.86 -6.53 -8.94
C ILE A 181 0.89 -6.54 -10.13
N LYS A 182 1.38 -6.40 -11.36
CA LYS A 182 0.58 -6.48 -12.58
C LYS A 182 -0.15 -7.81 -12.74
N HIS A 183 0.49 -8.90 -12.31
CA HIS A 183 -0.10 -10.24 -12.35
C HIS A 183 -1.07 -10.52 -11.18
N LEU A 184 -1.20 -9.62 -10.21
CA LEU A 184 -2.23 -9.66 -9.18
C LEU A 184 -3.55 -9.06 -9.72
N SER A 185 -4.04 -9.62 -10.85
CA SER A 185 -5.19 -9.11 -11.62
C SER A 185 -6.47 -8.88 -10.80
N ASP A 186 -6.58 -9.55 -9.64
CA ASP A 186 -7.74 -9.44 -8.75
C ASP A 186 -7.56 -8.40 -7.63
N SER A 187 -6.37 -7.80 -7.51
CA SER A 187 -6.07 -6.81 -6.48
C SER A 187 -6.06 -5.40 -7.07
N THR A 188 -6.60 -4.45 -6.33
CA THR A 188 -6.50 -3.02 -6.64
C THR A 188 -5.26 -2.43 -6.01
N LEU A 189 -4.47 -1.69 -6.78
CA LEU A 189 -3.24 -1.04 -6.31
C LEU A 189 -3.49 0.41 -5.93
N VAL A 190 -3.01 0.81 -4.76
CA VAL A 190 -2.87 2.22 -4.35
C VAL A 190 -1.40 2.46 -4.01
N ILE A 191 -0.72 3.26 -4.79
CA ILE A 191 0.72 3.47 -4.68
C ILE A 191 1.08 4.94 -4.46
N ILE A 192 1.89 5.23 -3.45
CA ILE A 192 2.62 6.49 -3.35
C ILE A 192 3.98 6.27 -3.98
N SER A 193 4.32 7.06 -4.99
CA SER A 193 5.63 7.05 -5.63
C SER A 193 6.04 8.47 -6.05
N HIS A 194 7.33 8.70 -6.08
CA HIS A 194 7.91 9.92 -6.65
C HIS A 194 8.38 9.72 -8.09
N GLU A 195 8.39 8.48 -8.58
CA GLU A 195 8.90 8.08 -9.89
C GLU A 195 7.76 7.69 -10.83
N MET A 196 7.00 8.70 -11.27
CA MET A 196 5.82 8.50 -12.12
C MET A 196 6.10 7.70 -13.39
N GLU A 197 7.26 7.91 -14.02
CA GLU A 197 7.63 7.19 -15.25
C GLU A 197 7.64 5.67 -15.04
N LYS A 198 8.06 5.22 -13.87
CA LYS A 198 8.14 3.80 -13.53
C LYS A 198 6.76 3.17 -13.30
N ILE A 199 5.83 3.92 -12.70
CA ILE A 199 4.50 3.39 -12.36
C ILE A 199 3.43 3.70 -13.42
N TYR A 200 3.74 4.50 -14.43
CA TYR A 200 2.77 4.97 -15.43
C TYR A 200 1.93 3.85 -16.07
N ASN A 201 2.57 2.74 -16.42
CA ASN A 201 1.91 1.61 -17.09
C ASN A 201 1.05 0.75 -16.15
N TYR A 202 1.11 0.99 -14.84
CA TYR A 202 0.44 0.18 -13.82
C TYR A 202 -0.73 0.90 -13.15
N ILE A 203 -0.96 2.19 -13.48
CA ILE A 203 -2.00 3.02 -12.87
C ILE A 203 -3.03 3.50 -13.88
N ASP A 204 -4.23 3.77 -13.39
CA ASP A 204 -5.37 4.29 -14.16
C ASP A 204 -5.71 5.71 -13.71
N THR A 205 -5.72 5.96 -12.41
CA THR A 205 -6.16 7.20 -11.76
C THR A 205 -5.03 7.82 -10.94
N ILE A 206 -4.98 9.15 -10.91
CA ILE A 206 -4.00 9.91 -10.15
C ILE A 206 -4.71 10.79 -9.13
N PHE A 207 -4.31 10.67 -7.86
CA PHE A 207 -4.71 11.52 -6.76
C PHE A 207 -3.55 12.45 -6.38
N ILE A 208 -3.74 13.77 -6.53
CA ILE A 208 -2.79 14.77 -6.04
C ILE A 208 -3.22 15.18 -4.65
N VAL A 209 -2.38 14.91 -3.65
CA VAL A 209 -2.66 15.21 -2.23
C VAL A 209 -1.74 16.35 -1.76
N GLU A 210 -2.36 17.50 -1.49
CA GLU A 210 -1.74 18.74 -0.97
C GLU A 210 -2.73 19.42 -0.02
N ASN A 211 -2.86 18.93 1.21
CA ASN A 211 -3.90 19.24 2.20
C ASN A 211 -5.32 18.91 1.73
N ASN A 212 -5.66 19.07 0.47
CA ASN A 212 -6.87 18.60 -0.20
C ASN A 212 -6.51 17.53 -1.25
N ILE A 213 -7.50 17.08 -2.01
CA ILE A 213 -7.29 16.08 -3.06
C ILE A 213 -7.81 16.61 -4.41
N LYS A 214 -6.99 16.44 -5.46
CA LYS A 214 -7.42 16.57 -6.86
C LYS A 214 -7.33 15.20 -7.52
N ILE A 215 -8.37 14.80 -8.22
CA ILE A 215 -8.48 13.48 -8.84
C ILE A 215 -8.47 13.62 -10.36
N PHE A 216 -7.56 12.90 -11.00
CA PHE A 216 -7.48 12.73 -12.44
C PHE A 216 -7.80 11.25 -12.75
N ARG A 217 -9.02 10.99 -13.23
CA ARG A 217 -9.46 9.62 -13.56
C ARG A 217 -8.92 9.09 -14.88
N ASN A 218 -8.17 9.93 -15.59
CA ASN A 218 -7.40 9.58 -16.76
C ASN A 218 -6.00 10.14 -16.61
N LYS A 219 -5.00 9.26 -16.62
CA LYS A 219 -3.59 9.65 -16.49
C LYS A 219 -3.11 10.58 -17.62
N GLU A 220 -3.65 10.44 -18.84
CA GLU A 220 -3.34 11.32 -19.97
C GLU A 220 -3.80 12.76 -19.70
N GLU A 221 -4.94 12.96 -19.03
CA GLU A 221 -5.40 14.28 -18.61
C GLU A 221 -4.39 14.96 -17.64
N TYR A 222 -3.82 14.17 -16.72
CA TYR A 222 -2.79 14.67 -15.81
C TYR A 222 -1.55 15.12 -16.58
N TYR A 223 -1.05 14.29 -17.50
CA TYR A 223 0.16 14.59 -18.28
C TYR A 223 -0.03 15.79 -19.17
N SER A 224 -1.15 15.91 -19.88
CA SER A 224 -1.43 17.07 -20.75
C SER A 224 -1.41 18.41 -20.02
N LYS A 225 -1.74 18.41 -18.72
CA LYS A 225 -1.76 19.61 -17.86
C LYS A 225 -0.42 19.92 -17.18
N HIS A 226 0.52 18.95 -17.11
CA HIS A 226 1.75 19.07 -16.31
C HIS A 226 3.05 18.92 -17.12
N THR A 227 3.00 18.52 -18.40
CA THR A 227 4.17 18.37 -19.29
C THR A 227 4.57 19.66 -20.03
N HIS A 228 3.92 20.78 -19.76
CA HIS A 228 4.23 22.09 -20.36
C HIS A 228 4.96 23.06 -19.41
N LYS A 229 5.80 22.51 -18.49
CA LYS A 229 6.71 23.35 -17.67
C LYS A 229 8.13 22.88 -17.77
#